data_4cf3c37b1b0f3d0abb385ae5c82f8453
#
_entry.id   4cf3c37b1b0f3d0abb385ae5c82f8453
#
_cell.length_a   1.000
_cell.length_b   1.000
_cell.length_c   1.000
_cell.angle_alpha   90.00
_cell.angle_beta   90.00
_cell.angle_gamma   90.00
#
_symmetry.space_group_name_H-M   'P 1'
#
loop_
_entity.id
_entity.type
_entity.pdbx_description
1 polymer ?
#
loop_
_entity_poly.entity_id
_entity_poly.type
_entity_poly.pdbx_seq_one_letter_code
_entity_poly.pdbx_strand_id
1 'polypeptide(L)'
;MDKYIILSPEAKGTFNDRLNFLYLKLGNYLDTEKLENRTLQYCKVFLSDAQNQTQDLEESLLYQEYLKGTNLTIVEQTPLNGSKVSLLIKTTDD
;
A
#
# COMPACT_ATOMS: atom_id res chain seq x y z
N MET A 1 -11.34 -9.72 14.57
CA MET A 1 -10.19 -8.97 15.11
C MET A 1 -9.49 -8.22 13.99
N ASP A 2 -9.11 -6.99 14.24
CA ASP A 2 -8.43 -6.17 13.24
C ASP A 2 -6.92 -6.31 13.37
N LYS A 3 -6.25 -6.31 12.22
CA LYS A 3 -4.79 -6.28 12.17
C LYS A 3 -4.32 -5.07 11.38
N TYR A 4 -3.24 -4.46 11.86
CA TYR A 4 -2.59 -3.34 11.18
C TYR A 4 -1.14 -3.70 10.90
N ILE A 5 -0.70 -3.45 9.67
CA ILE A 5 0.72 -3.58 9.33
C ILE A 5 1.16 -2.40 8.48
N ILE A 6 2.46 -2.16 8.48
CA ILE A 6 3.07 -1.17 7.61
C ILE A 6 3.93 -1.92 6.59
N LEU A 7 3.70 -1.63 5.31
CA LEU A 7 4.48 -2.18 4.22
C LEU A 7 5.33 -1.06 3.61
N SER A 8 6.62 -1.32 3.47
CA SER A 8 7.55 -0.39 2.84
C SER A 8 8.29 -1.11 1.72
N PRO A 9 8.60 -0.42 0.60
CA PRO A 9 9.38 -1.02 -0.47
C PRO A 9 10.86 -1.04 -0.09
N GLU A 10 11.63 -1.84 -0.83
CA GLU A 10 13.07 -1.71 -0.74
C GLU A 10 13.49 -0.34 -1.27
N ALA A 11 14.58 0.21 -0.70
CA ALA A 11 15.04 1.57 -1.02
C ALA A 11 15.79 1.63 -2.36
N LYS A 12 15.34 0.88 -3.38
CA LYS A 12 16.00 0.81 -4.68
C LYS A 12 14.98 0.99 -5.81
N GLY A 13 15.45 1.56 -6.92
CA GLY A 13 14.64 1.69 -8.11
C GLY A 13 13.82 2.97 -8.17
N THR A 14 13.04 3.09 -9.22
CA THR A 14 12.16 4.23 -9.46
C THR A 14 10.94 4.16 -8.54
N PHE A 15 10.15 5.23 -8.55
CA PHE A 15 8.89 5.22 -7.82
C PHE A 15 7.97 4.09 -8.31
N ASN A 16 7.89 3.88 -9.62
CA ASN A 16 7.08 2.80 -10.18
C ASN A 16 7.59 1.42 -9.80
N ASP A 17 8.90 1.23 -9.71
CA ASP A 17 9.47 -0.03 -9.22
C ASP A 17 9.04 -0.30 -7.79
N ARG A 18 8.99 0.74 -6.97
CA ARG A 18 8.57 0.64 -5.57
C ARG A 18 7.08 0.32 -5.45
N LEU A 19 6.26 0.91 -6.30
CA LEU A 19 4.84 0.59 -6.33
C LEU A 19 4.61 -0.87 -6.73
N ASN A 20 5.37 -1.36 -7.70
CA ASN A 20 5.27 -2.75 -8.13
C ASN A 20 5.71 -3.71 -7.02
N PHE A 21 6.77 -3.36 -6.30
CA PHE A 21 7.21 -4.15 -5.14
C PHE A 21 6.10 -4.24 -4.08
N LEU A 22 5.47 -3.11 -3.77
CA LEU A 22 4.38 -3.07 -2.81
C LEU A 22 3.17 -3.87 -3.30
N TYR A 23 2.89 -3.83 -4.60
CA TYR A 23 1.83 -4.62 -5.20
C TYR A 23 2.02 -6.11 -4.93
N LEU A 24 3.22 -6.62 -5.19
CA LEU A 24 3.53 -8.03 -4.96
C LEU A 24 3.49 -8.37 -3.47
N LYS A 25 4.04 -7.50 -2.64
CA LYS A 25 4.10 -7.72 -1.20
C LYS A 25 2.71 -7.71 -0.57
N LEU A 26 1.88 -6.77 -0.96
CA LEU A 26 0.50 -6.70 -0.48
C LEU A 26 -0.30 -7.91 -0.93
N GLY A 27 -0.15 -8.33 -2.19
CA GLY A 27 -0.82 -9.52 -2.70
C GLY A 27 -0.49 -10.75 -1.88
N ASN A 28 0.79 -10.97 -1.59
CA ASN A 28 1.22 -12.09 -0.76
C ASN A 28 0.65 -12.00 0.66
N TYR A 29 0.65 -10.80 1.23
CA TYR A 29 0.09 -10.60 2.56
C TYR A 29 -1.40 -10.89 2.60
N LEU A 30 -2.16 -10.41 1.61
CA LEU A 30 -3.60 -10.62 1.57
C LEU A 30 -3.95 -12.10 1.33
N ASP A 31 -3.14 -12.82 0.55
CA ASP A 31 -3.34 -14.25 0.38
C ASP A 31 -3.20 -14.99 1.71
N THR A 32 -2.22 -14.61 2.53
CA THR A 32 -2.04 -15.18 3.87
C THR A 32 -3.23 -14.84 4.77
N GLU A 33 -3.69 -13.58 4.75
CA GLU A 33 -4.81 -13.14 5.58
C GLU A 33 -6.12 -13.83 5.16
N LYS A 34 -6.27 -14.15 3.89
CA LYS A 34 -7.44 -14.85 3.38
C LYS A 34 -7.59 -16.23 3.99
N LEU A 35 -6.49 -16.89 4.31
CA LEU A 35 -6.52 -18.18 5.00
C LEU A 35 -7.12 -18.07 6.40
N GLU A 36 -7.08 -16.89 6.99
CA GLU A 36 -7.68 -16.59 8.30
C GLU A 36 -9.02 -15.86 8.17
N ASN A 37 -9.61 -15.86 6.96
CA ASN A 37 -10.88 -15.18 6.66
C ASN A 37 -10.83 -13.67 6.89
N ARG A 38 -9.67 -13.06 6.65
CA ARG A 38 -9.49 -11.62 6.77
C ARG A 38 -9.48 -10.96 5.40
N THR A 39 -10.05 -9.78 5.32
CA THR A 39 -10.07 -9.00 4.07
C THR A 39 -9.51 -7.60 4.31
N LEU A 40 -9.05 -6.98 3.23
CA LEU A 40 -8.55 -5.62 3.26
C LEU A 40 -9.72 -4.65 3.50
N GLN A 41 -9.63 -3.87 4.58
CA GLN A 41 -10.66 -2.92 4.94
C GLN A 41 -10.25 -1.48 4.72
N TYR A 42 -8.97 -1.16 4.94
CA TYR A 42 -8.50 0.22 4.95
C TYR A 42 -7.04 0.28 4.54
N CYS A 43 -6.69 1.33 3.82
CA CYS A 43 -5.30 1.59 3.46
C CYS A 43 -5.01 3.09 3.57
N LYS A 44 -3.89 3.41 4.20
CA LYS A 44 -3.35 4.76 4.19
C LYS A 44 -2.04 4.73 3.42
N VAL A 45 -1.93 5.58 2.39
CA VAL A 45 -0.73 5.67 1.57
C VAL A 45 0.04 6.91 1.98
N PHE A 46 1.30 6.74 2.36
CA PHE A 46 2.20 7.84 2.68
C PHE A 46 3.09 8.10 1.47
N LEU A 47 3.02 9.31 0.92
CA LEU A 47 3.81 9.72 -0.25
C LEU A 47 4.76 10.84 0.15
N SER A 48 6.00 10.77 -0.33
CA SER A 48 6.98 11.84 -0.08
C SER A 48 6.67 13.11 -0.88
N ASP A 49 6.01 12.98 -2.02
CA ASP A 49 5.68 14.09 -2.91
C ASP A 49 4.35 13.78 -3.61
N ALA A 50 3.24 14.01 -2.92
CA ALA A 50 1.92 13.63 -3.43
C ALA A 50 1.60 14.29 -4.76
N GLN A 51 1.99 15.55 -4.94
CA GLN A 51 1.68 16.29 -6.16
C GLN A 51 2.23 15.60 -7.41
N ASN A 52 3.44 15.06 -7.32
CA ASN A 52 4.10 14.42 -8.47
C ASN A 52 3.90 12.90 -8.52
N GLN A 53 3.42 12.29 -7.43
CA GLN A 53 3.34 10.83 -7.30
C GLN A 53 1.93 10.27 -7.40
N THR A 54 0.90 11.09 -7.20
CA THR A 54 -0.49 10.60 -7.15
C THR A 54 -0.91 9.99 -8.48
N GLN A 55 -0.53 10.60 -9.59
CA GLN A 55 -0.90 10.07 -10.91
C GLN A 55 -0.29 8.69 -11.15
N ASP A 56 1.00 8.53 -10.83
CA ASP A 56 1.67 7.23 -10.98
C ASP A 56 1.03 6.18 -10.07
N LEU A 57 0.66 6.58 -8.85
CA LEU A 57 -0.03 5.68 -7.93
C LEU A 57 -1.37 5.22 -8.53
N GLU A 58 -2.17 6.13 -9.04
CA GLU A 58 -3.48 5.81 -9.58
C GLU A 58 -3.42 4.93 -10.83
N GLU A 59 -2.33 5.02 -11.59
CA GLU A 59 -2.12 4.20 -12.78
C GLU A 59 -1.49 2.84 -12.46
N SER A 60 -1.07 2.61 -11.22
CA SER A 60 -0.36 1.38 -10.84
C SER A 60 -1.32 0.21 -10.63
N LEU A 61 -0.78 -1.01 -10.80
CA LEU A 61 -1.54 -2.22 -10.47
C LEU A 61 -1.92 -2.26 -8.99
N LEU A 62 -1.06 -1.74 -8.12
CA LEU A 62 -1.35 -1.64 -6.69
C LEU A 62 -2.68 -0.92 -6.46
N TYR A 63 -2.86 0.23 -7.06
CA TYR A 63 -4.08 1.01 -6.93
C TYR A 63 -5.26 0.32 -7.61
N GLN A 64 -5.08 -0.09 -8.87
CA GLN A 64 -6.18 -0.63 -9.67
C GLN A 64 -6.73 -1.93 -9.11
N GLU A 65 -5.89 -2.79 -8.55
CA GLU A 65 -6.33 -4.10 -8.08
C GLU A 65 -6.66 -4.13 -6.58
N TYR A 66 -6.02 -3.31 -5.77
CA TYR A 66 -6.22 -3.39 -4.32
C TYR A 66 -6.77 -2.12 -3.68
N LEU A 67 -6.24 -0.96 -4.04
CA LEU A 67 -6.57 0.26 -3.29
C LEU A 67 -7.85 0.92 -3.74
N LYS A 68 -8.19 0.82 -5.01
CA LYS A 68 -9.31 1.52 -5.61
C LYS A 68 -10.66 1.20 -4.97
N GLY A 69 -10.86 -0.02 -4.52
CA GLY A 69 -12.11 -0.48 -3.94
C GLY A 69 -12.16 -0.46 -2.42
N THR A 70 -11.14 0.09 -1.76
CA THR A 70 -11.08 0.09 -0.31
C THR A 70 -11.17 1.53 0.23
N ASN A 71 -11.32 1.66 1.55
CA ASN A 71 -11.23 2.97 2.20
C ASN A 71 -9.79 3.44 2.14
N LEU A 72 -9.54 4.43 1.30
CA LEU A 72 -8.18 4.90 1.01
C LEU A 72 -7.98 6.33 1.49
N THR A 73 -6.87 6.56 2.20
CA THR A 73 -6.41 7.90 2.56
C THR A 73 -5.00 8.08 2.02
N ILE A 74 -4.75 9.20 1.36
CA ILE A 74 -3.42 9.55 0.86
C ILE A 74 -2.90 10.71 1.70
N VAL A 75 -1.68 10.55 2.24
CA VAL A 75 -1.05 11.55 3.10
C VAL A 75 0.31 11.89 2.52
N GLU A 76 0.62 13.18 2.42
CA GLU A 76 1.96 13.62 2.05
C GLU A 76 2.79 13.73 3.32
N GLN A 77 3.72 12.81 3.47
CA GLN A 77 4.59 12.74 4.63
C GLN A 77 5.80 11.93 4.24
N THR A 78 7.01 12.37 4.60
CA THR A 78 8.22 11.61 4.30
C THR A 78 8.13 10.25 4.99
N PRO A 79 8.06 9.15 4.20
CA PRO A 79 8.00 7.82 4.79
C PRO A 79 9.30 7.47 5.51
N LEU A 80 9.20 6.58 6.49
CA LEU A 80 10.35 6.09 7.23
C LEU A 80 11.35 5.41 6.30
N ASN A 81 12.62 5.44 6.69
CA ASN A 81 13.72 4.77 5.97
C ASN A 81 14.00 5.32 4.57
N GLY A 82 13.65 6.57 4.31
CA GLY A 82 13.91 7.19 3.01
C GLY A 82 13.09 6.61 1.87
N SER A 83 12.09 5.81 2.15
CA SER A 83 11.16 5.31 1.14
C SER A 83 10.38 6.47 0.54
N LYS A 84 10.06 6.38 -0.75
CA LYS A 84 9.20 7.39 -1.40
C LYS A 84 7.73 7.11 -1.18
N VAL A 85 7.38 5.92 -0.75
CA VAL A 85 6.02 5.49 -0.53
C VAL A 85 5.98 4.41 0.53
N SER A 86 4.95 4.39 1.37
CA SER A 86 4.69 3.29 2.28
C SER A 86 3.18 3.16 2.47
N LEU A 87 2.74 2.00 2.98
CA LEU A 87 1.34 1.69 3.18
C LEU A 87 1.08 1.30 4.62
N LEU A 88 0.01 1.83 5.20
CA LEU A 88 -0.56 1.30 6.44
C LEU A 88 -1.82 0.52 6.04
N ILE A 89 -1.84 -0.76 6.34
CA ILE A 89 -2.90 -1.68 5.92
C ILE A 89 -3.67 -2.16 7.13
N LYS A 90 -5.00 -2.12 7.03
CA LYS A 90 -5.88 -2.73 8.04
C LYS A 90 -6.67 -3.85 7.39
N THR A 91 -6.58 -5.05 7.98
CA THR A 91 -7.43 -6.18 7.60
C THR A 91 -8.34 -6.55 8.75
N THR A 92 -9.48 -7.13 8.42
CA THR A 92 -10.48 -7.49 9.43
C THR A 92 -11.15 -8.81 9.05
N ASP A 93 -11.63 -9.52 10.08
CA ASP A 93 -12.39 -10.75 9.91
C ASP A 93 -13.89 -10.55 10.14
N ASP A 94 -14.31 -9.31 10.26
CA ASP A 94 -15.75 -8.96 10.42
C ASP A 94 -16.51 -9.00 9.10
#